data_890af26c1f1c334af64a3aa56d260390
#
_entry.id   890af26c1f1c334af64a3aa56d260390
#
_cell.length_a   1.000
_cell.length_b   1.000
_cell.length_c   1.000
_cell.angle_alpha   90.00
_cell.angle_beta   90.00
_cell.angle_gamma   90.00
#
_symmetry.space_group_name_H-M   'P 1'
#
loop_
_entity.id
_entity.type
_entity.pdbx_description
1 polymer ?
#
loop_
_entity_poly.entity_id
_entity_poly.type
_entity_poly.pdbx_seq_one_letter_code
_entity_poly.pdbx_strand_id
1 'polypeptide(L)'
;MNKKKRRVAVLLSATIGSAVLVLSGCSGKSDQTEKTLRVGVITYTQDDPFINGLTDELKAQLKAMENKERRIIVSTKSGNDDQQEQNEKVEEMIDAGCDVLCINLVDRTAPSRIIRMARNEDIPVIFFNREPVREDLMQWEKLYYVGCDAEQSGIMQGEIAAEYINSHPEVDKNKDGKIQYVLLEGEAGHQDAISRTEYSVKTLMKKDVILEKLSYQLADWNRGQAENRMNRLISQYGKGIELVMSNNDEMALGRWRRIGKQAMPGKTGR
;
A
#
# COMPACT_ATOMS: atom_id res chain seq x y z
N MET A 1 -36.18 -50.91 -12.08
CA MET A 1 -37.24 -51.60 -12.91
C MET A 1 -37.32 -50.88 -14.26
N ASN A 2 -36.96 -51.62 -15.28
CA ASN A 2 -37.32 -51.54 -16.72
C ASN A 2 -37.10 -50.17 -17.47
N LYS A 3 -36.12 -50.22 -18.37
CA LYS A 3 -36.08 -50.59 -19.79
C LYS A 3 -36.87 -49.67 -20.75
N LYS A 4 -36.17 -49.00 -21.71
CA LYS A 4 -36.22 -49.41 -23.09
C LYS A 4 -35.20 -48.73 -23.98
N LYS A 5 -34.37 -49.58 -24.60
CA LYS A 5 -33.54 -49.27 -25.78
C LYS A 5 -34.47 -49.13 -27.00
N ARG A 6 -34.14 -48.21 -27.93
CA ARG A 6 -34.53 -48.44 -29.35
C ARG A 6 -33.34 -48.07 -30.24
N ARG A 7 -32.80 -49.07 -30.86
CA ARG A 7 -31.94 -49.06 -32.06
C ARG A 7 -32.85 -48.87 -33.28
N VAL A 8 -32.41 -48.01 -34.21
CA VAL A 8 -32.80 -48.22 -35.64
C VAL A 8 -31.52 -48.01 -36.44
N ALA A 9 -31.22 -48.96 -37.23
CA ALA A 9 -30.07 -49.01 -38.13
C ALA A 9 -30.51 -48.81 -39.60
N VAL A 10 -29.53 -48.43 -40.42
CA VAL A 10 -29.40 -48.77 -41.87
C VAL A 10 -30.08 -47.82 -42.85
N LEU A 11 -29.30 -47.16 -43.71
CA LEU A 11 -29.08 -47.64 -45.09
C LEU A 11 -27.89 -46.86 -45.74
N LEU A 12 -26.97 -47.62 -46.30
CA LEU A 12 -25.92 -47.23 -47.23
C LEU A 12 -26.54 -46.76 -48.56
N SER A 13 -25.92 -45.69 -49.14
CA SER A 13 -25.81 -45.56 -50.58
C SER A 13 -24.54 -44.86 -50.95
N ALA A 14 -23.68 -45.55 -51.63
CA ALA A 14 -22.44 -45.11 -52.22
C ALA A 14 -22.71 -44.32 -53.49
N THR A 15 -22.10 -43.18 -53.69
CA THR A 15 -21.85 -42.58 -54.98
C THR A 15 -20.44 -42.09 -55.05
N ILE A 16 -19.69 -42.68 -55.98
CA ILE A 16 -18.33 -42.32 -56.38
C ILE A 16 -18.41 -41.02 -57.22
N GLY A 17 -17.60 -40.05 -56.87
CA GLY A 17 -17.50 -38.80 -57.65
C GLY A 17 -16.21 -38.02 -57.34
N SER A 18 -15.23 -38.28 -58.13
CA SER A 18 -14.09 -37.38 -58.58
C SER A 18 -13.34 -36.55 -57.52
N ALA A 19 -12.10 -36.98 -57.36
CA ALA A 19 -11.02 -36.20 -56.71
C ALA A 19 -10.75 -34.88 -57.44
N VAL A 20 -10.84 -33.78 -56.72
CA VAL A 20 -10.11 -32.55 -57.03
C VAL A 20 -9.27 -32.22 -55.79
N LEU A 21 -7.97 -32.50 -55.89
CA LEU A 21 -6.96 -32.04 -54.95
C LEU A 21 -6.79 -30.53 -55.13
N VAL A 22 -7.46 -29.74 -54.29
CA VAL A 22 -7.09 -28.37 -54.07
C VAL A 22 -6.14 -28.34 -52.87
N LEU A 23 -4.83 -28.27 -53.15
CA LEU A 23 -3.80 -27.91 -52.20
C LEU A 23 -3.98 -26.46 -51.83
N SER A 24 -4.93 -26.15 -50.95
CA SER A 24 -4.98 -24.89 -50.22
C SER A 24 -3.93 -24.96 -49.13
N GLY A 25 -2.76 -24.35 -49.39
CA GLY A 25 -1.76 -24.12 -48.37
C GLY A 25 -2.36 -23.29 -47.24
N CYS A 26 -2.72 -23.96 -46.15
CA CYS A 26 -2.91 -23.28 -44.88
C CYS A 26 -1.57 -22.71 -44.46
N SER A 27 -1.32 -21.47 -44.82
CA SER A 27 -0.37 -20.61 -44.10
C SER A 27 -0.88 -20.51 -42.68
N GLY A 28 -0.39 -21.39 -41.82
CA GLY A 28 -0.62 -21.31 -40.37
C GLY A 28 -0.03 -20.02 -39.88
N LYS A 29 -0.83 -18.95 -39.83
CA LYS A 29 -0.59 -17.90 -38.84
C LYS A 29 -0.69 -18.62 -37.50
N SER A 30 0.42 -18.78 -36.81
CA SER A 30 0.43 -19.05 -35.39
C SER A 30 -0.35 -17.90 -34.75
N ASP A 31 -1.61 -18.14 -34.40
CA ASP A 31 -2.33 -17.30 -33.46
C ASP A 31 -1.52 -17.39 -32.16
N GLN A 32 -0.60 -16.45 -31.98
CA GLN A 32 -0.05 -16.20 -30.67
C GLN A 32 -1.23 -15.67 -29.83
N THR A 33 -1.84 -16.59 -29.10
CA THR A 33 -2.89 -16.22 -28.15
C THR A 33 -2.27 -15.28 -27.12
N GLU A 34 -2.67 -14.02 -27.20
CA GLU A 34 -2.29 -12.98 -26.24
C GLU A 34 -2.65 -13.47 -24.84
N LYS A 35 -1.63 -13.65 -23.99
CA LYS A 35 -1.85 -14.07 -22.60
C LYS A 35 -2.31 -12.86 -21.80
N THR A 36 -3.50 -12.93 -21.25
CA THR A 36 -4.01 -11.89 -20.36
C THR A 36 -3.65 -12.24 -18.91
N LEU A 37 -2.95 -11.32 -18.23
CA LEU A 37 -2.69 -11.35 -16.80
C LEU A 37 -3.69 -10.42 -16.09
N ARG A 38 -4.46 -10.98 -15.15
CA ARG A 38 -5.44 -10.23 -14.34
C ARG A 38 -4.88 -10.01 -12.95
N VAL A 39 -4.67 -8.74 -12.60
CA VAL A 39 -4.13 -8.33 -11.30
C VAL A 39 -5.24 -7.69 -10.47
N GLY A 40 -5.55 -8.29 -9.32
CA GLY A 40 -6.46 -7.72 -8.33
C GLY A 40 -5.68 -6.89 -7.31
N VAL A 41 -6.01 -5.61 -7.16
CA VAL A 41 -5.41 -4.74 -6.14
C VAL A 41 -6.49 -4.37 -5.12
N ILE A 42 -6.27 -4.69 -3.84
CA ILE A 42 -7.21 -4.38 -2.77
C ILE A 42 -6.49 -3.52 -1.72
N THR A 43 -6.96 -2.29 -1.53
CA THR A 43 -6.42 -1.35 -0.54
C THR A 43 -7.22 -1.41 0.77
N TYR A 44 -6.62 -0.94 1.88
CA TYR A 44 -7.33 -0.88 3.16
C TYR A 44 -8.40 0.21 3.15
N THR A 45 -8.12 1.35 2.51
CA THR A 45 -9.03 2.50 2.38
C THR A 45 -8.88 3.19 1.03
N GLN A 46 -9.81 4.06 0.67
CA GLN A 46 -9.71 4.96 -0.49
C GLN A 46 -9.18 6.35 -0.12
N ASP A 47 -9.11 6.66 1.17
CA ASP A 47 -8.87 8.01 1.66
C ASP A 47 -7.39 8.30 1.97
N ASP A 48 -6.50 7.33 1.77
CA ASP A 48 -5.06 7.50 1.97
C ASP A 48 -4.36 7.96 0.67
N PRO A 49 -3.89 9.24 0.58
CA PRO A 49 -3.23 9.75 -0.62
C PRO A 49 -1.94 9.00 -0.97
N PHE A 50 -1.20 8.47 0.03
CA PHE A 50 0.01 7.70 -0.20
C PHE A 50 -0.32 6.36 -0.87
N ILE A 51 -1.29 5.63 -0.35
CA ILE A 51 -1.74 4.34 -0.92
C ILE A 51 -2.35 4.54 -2.31
N ASN A 52 -3.08 5.62 -2.53
CA ASN A 52 -3.62 5.95 -3.85
C ASN A 52 -2.48 6.21 -4.86
N GLY A 53 -1.49 7.02 -4.48
CA GLY A 53 -0.31 7.30 -5.32
C GLY A 53 0.49 6.02 -5.63
N LEU A 54 0.70 5.16 -4.64
CA LEU A 54 1.37 3.87 -4.81
C LEU A 54 0.59 2.94 -5.76
N THR A 55 -0.74 2.90 -5.61
CA THR A 55 -1.61 2.08 -6.46
C THR A 55 -1.62 2.59 -7.91
N ASP A 56 -1.62 3.90 -8.11
CA ASP A 56 -1.60 4.49 -9.44
C ASP A 56 -0.25 4.25 -10.14
N GLU A 57 0.86 4.34 -9.41
CA GLU A 57 2.18 3.98 -9.93
C GLU A 57 2.28 2.49 -10.27
N LEU A 58 1.76 1.60 -9.41
CA LEU A 58 1.68 0.17 -9.69
C LEU A 58 0.92 -0.11 -11.01
N LYS A 59 -0.23 0.55 -11.22
CA LYS A 59 -0.99 0.42 -12.48
C LYS A 59 -0.18 0.90 -13.68
N ALA A 60 0.52 2.05 -13.55
CA ALA A 60 1.33 2.60 -14.62
C ALA A 60 2.48 1.66 -14.99
N GLN A 61 3.19 1.10 -14.01
CA GLN A 61 4.28 0.14 -14.23
C GLN A 61 3.77 -1.15 -14.87
N LEU A 62 2.67 -1.72 -14.36
CA LEU A 62 2.07 -2.90 -14.97
C LEU A 62 1.64 -2.65 -16.42
N LYS A 63 1.07 -1.48 -16.71
CA LYS A 63 0.70 -1.09 -18.07
C LYS A 63 1.92 -0.97 -18.99
N ALA A 64 3.04 -0.45 -18.49
CA ALA A 64 4.28 -0.36 -19.23
C ALA A 64 4.91 -1.74 -19.55
N MET A 65 4.54 -2.79 -18.81
CA MET A 65 4.99 -4.17 -19.03
C MET A 65 4.18 -4.92 -20.10
N GLU A 66 3.10 -4.33 -20.62
CA GLU A 66 2.32 -4.92 -21.71
C GLU A 66 3.13 -4.98 -23.00
N ASN A 67 2.90 -6.01 -23.79
CA ASN A 67 3.50 -6.18 -25.12
C ASN A 67 2.54 -7.00 -26.01
N LYS A 68 2.97 -7.34 -27.23
CA LYS A 68 2.14 -8.09 -28.20
C LYS A 68 1.73 -9.49 -27.72
N GLU A 69 2.43 -10.05 -26.75
CA GLU A 69 2.20 -11.40 -26.23
C GLU A 69 1.50 -11.37 -24.86
N ARG A 70 1.49 -10.21 -24.19
CA ARG A 70 0.95 -10.09 -22.83
C ARG A 70 0.13 -8.81 -22.68
N ARG A 71 -1.14 -8.99 -22.35
CA ARG A 71 -2.05 -7.96 -21.88
C ARG A 71 -2.15 -8.01 -20.38
N ILE A 72 -2.23 -6.86 -19.69
CA ILE A 72 -2.39 -6.80 -18.22
C ILE A 72 -3.65 -6.01 -17.88
N ILE A 73 -4.56 -6.65 -17.15
CA ILE A 73 -5.79 -6.02 -16.67
C ILE A 73 -5.65 -5.85 -15.17
N VAL A 74 -5.72 -4.61 -14.69
CA VAL A 74 -5.64 -4.29 -13.27
C VAL A 74 -7.03 -3.85 -12.77
N SER A 75 -7.56 -4.56 -11.79
CA SER A 75 -8.80 -4.22 -11.10
C SER A 75 -8.49 -3.76 -9.68
N THR A 76 -9.09 -2.66 -9.23
CA THR A 76 -8.84 -2.11 -7.88
C THR A 76 -10.13 -2.07 -7.07
N LYS A 77 -10.05 -2.48 -5.81
CA LYS A 77 -11.13 -2.39 -4.82
C LYS A 77 -10.59 -1.89 -3.48
N SER A 78 -11.47 -1.46 -2.59
CA SER A 78 -11.11 -1.03 -1.23
C SER A 78 -11.84 -1.87 -0.20
N GLY A 79 -11.16 -2.08 0.95
CA GLY A 79 -11.76 -2.66 2.15
C GLY A 79 -12.50 -1.63 3.02
N ASN A 80 -12.42 -0.34 2.68
CA ASN A 80 -13.12 0.76 3.38
C ASN A 80 -12.93 0.71 4.92
N ASP A 81 -11.72 0.44 5.36
CA ASP A 81 -11.33 0.29 6.77
C ASP A 81 -12.05 -0.84 7.53
N ASP A 82 -12.69 -1.76 6.81
CA ASP A 82 -13.35 -2.95 7.36
C ASP A 82 -12.73 -4.23 6.82
N GLN A 83 -12.20 -5.07 7.73
CA GLN A 83 -11.52 -6.33 7.36
C GLN A 83 -12.48 -7.35 6.76
N GLN A 84 -13.76 -7.34 7.16
CA GLN A 84 -14.73 -8.27 6.56
C GLN A 84 -15.08 -7.83 5.14
N GLU A 85 -15.29 -6.53 4.92
CA GLU A 85 -15.50 -5.99 3.58
C GLU A 85 -14.29 -6.29 2.70
N GLN A 86 -13.07 -6.12 3.21
CA GLN A 86 -11.86 -6.48 2.46
C GLN A 86 -11.85 -7.96 2.06
N ASN A 87 -12.23 -8.87 2.96
CA ASN A 87 -12.32 -10.29 2.66
C ASN A 87 -13.34 -10.57 1.52
N GLU A 88 -14.48 -9.88 1.51
CA GLU A 88 -15.49 -10.00 0.45
C GLU A 88 -14.94 -9.48 -0.88
N LYS A 89 -14.19 -8.36 -0.87
CA LYS A 89 -13.54 -7.84 -2.07
C LYS A 89 -12.47 -8.78 -2.63
N VAL A 90 -11.77 -9.51 -1.77
CA VAL A 90 -10.83 -10.56 -2.20
C VAL A 90 -11.57 -11.69 -2.89
N GLU A 91 -12.67 -12.17 -2.31
CA GLU A 91 -13.51 -13.22 -2.90
C GLU A 91 -14.04 -12.80 -4.28
N GLU A 92 -14.58 -11.57 -4.40
CA GLU A 92 -15.01 -10.99 -5.69
C GLU A 92 -13.89 -10.95 -6.75
N MET A 93 -12.63 -10.66 -6.35
CA MET A 93 -11.48 -10.66 -7.27
C MET A 93 -11.08 -12.06 -7.72
N ILE A 94 -11.16 -13.03 -6.81
CA ILE A 94 -10.93 -14.45 -7.11
C ILE A 94 -11.99 -14.95 -8.11
N ASP A 95 -13.27 -14.68 -7.85
CA ASP A 95 -14.39 -15.06 -8.73
C ASP A 95 -14.30 -14.40 -10.11
N ALA A 96 -13.74 -13.18 -10.18
CA ALA A 96 -13.47 -12.48 -11.43
C ALA A 96 -12.27 -13.07 -12.21
N GLY A 97 -11.61 -14.09 -11.68
CA GLY A 97 -10.50 -14.79 -12.31
C GLY A 97 -9.20 -14.01 -12.32
N CYS A 98 -8.87 -13.34 -11.20
CA CYS A 98 -7.56 -12.75 -11.04
C CYS A 98 -6.47 -13.82 -10.93
N ASP A 99 -5.35 -13.59 -11.60
CA ASP A 99 -4.18 -14.49 -11.59
C ASP A 99 -3.22 -14.19 -10.44
N VAL A 100 -3.30 -12.98 -9.87
CA VAL A 100 -2.50 -12.52 -8.72
C VAL A 100 -3.27 -11.46 -7.93
N LEU A 101 -3.09 -11.45 -6.62
CA LEU A 101 -3.67 -10.47 -5.71
C LEU A 101 -2.57 -9.62 -5.07
N CYS A 102 -2.70 -8.30 -5.13
CA CYS A 102 -1.89 -7.33 -4.40
C CYS A 102 -2.76 -6.73 -3.29
N ILE A 103 -2.40 -6.93 -2.02
CA ILE A 103 -3.27 -6.60 -0.90
C ILE A 103 -2.55 -5.72 0.11
N ASN A 104 -3.11 -4.54 0.35
CA ASN A 104 -2.80 -3.69 1.48
C ASN A 104 -3.83 -3.94 2.58
N LEU A 105 -3.46 -4.68 3.61
CA LEU A 105 -4.37 -5.18 4.64
C LEU A 105 -5.05 -4.06 5.43
N VAL A 106 -6.32 -4.25 5.79
CA VAL A 106 -6.99 -3.45 6.82
C VAL A 106 -6.38 -3.79 8.18
N ASP A 107 -6.41 -5.06 8.55
CA ASP A 107 -5.79 -5.56 9.77
C ASP A 107 -4.64 -6.52 9.43
N ARG A 108 -3.40 -6.08 9.71
CA ARG A 108 -2.19 -6.87 9.47
C ARG A 108 -2.13 -8.18 10.27
N THR A 109 -2.93 -8.30 11.31
CA THR A 109 -2.97 -9.49 12.18
C THR A 109 -4.09 -10.48 11.81
N ALA A 110 -4.91 -10.15 10.80
CA ALA A 110 -6.05 -10.97 10.39
C ALA A 110 -6.05 -11.40 8.91
N PRO A 111 -4.88 -11.75 8.29
CA PRO A 111 -4.83 -12.15 6.87
C PRO A 111 -5.31 -13.58 6.61
N SER A 112 -5.54 -14.38 7.64
CA SER A 112 -5.73 -15.85 7.52
C SER A 112 -6.88 -16.26 6.60
N ARG A 113 -7.98 -15.49 6.54
CA ARG A 113 -9.10 -15.78 5.61
C ARG A 113 -8.68 -15.53 4.18
N ILE A 114 -8.00 -14.42 3.91
CA ILE A 114 -7.46 -14.08 2.59
C ILE A 114 -6.49 -15.16 2.10
N ILE A 115 -5.55 -15.55 2.96
CA ILE A 115 -4.56 -16.59 2.64
C ILE A 115 -5.25 -17.91 2.26
N ARG A 116 -6.26 -18.33 3.02
CA ARG A 116 -7.00 -19.57 2.72
C ARG A 116 -7.73 -19.49 1.39
N MET A 117 -8.43 -18.38 1.10
CA MET A 117 -9.16 -18.20 -0.17
C MET A 117 -8.19 -18.27 -1.36
N ALA A 118 -7.12 -17.49 -1.32
CA ALA A 118 -6.13 -17.46 -2.39
C ALA A 118 -5.41 -18.81 -2.58
N ARG A 119 -5.06 -19.49 -1.48
CA ARG A 119 -4.43 -20.82 -1.52
C ARG A 119 -5.33 -21.89 -2.13
N ASN A 120 -6.63 -21.87 -1.85
CA ASN A 120 -7.58 -22.84 -2.40
C ASN A 120 -7.66 -22.75 -3.94
N GLU A 121 -7.50 -21.56 -4.49
CA GLU A 121 -7.53 -21.28 -5.93
C GLU A 121 -6.12 -21.16 -6.54
N ASP A 122 -5.08 -21.47 -5.75
CA ASP A 122 -3.66 -21.40 -6.16
C ASP A 122 -3.20 -20.01 -6.65
N ILE A 123 -3.83 -18.93 -6.19
CA ILE A 123 -3.58 -17.55 -6.60
C ILE A 123 -2.53 -16.90 -5.67
N PRO A 124 -1.34 -16.52 -6.16
CA PRO A 124 -0.32 -15.87 -5.34
C PRO A 124 -0.80 -14.52 -4.78
N VAL A 125 -0.37 -14.22 -3.55
CA VAL A 125 -0.69 -12.97 -2.85
C VAL A 125 0.58 -12.19 -2.58
N ILE A 126 0.58 -10.93 -2.96
CA ILE A 126 1.60 -9.94 -2.64
C ILE A 126 0.98 -8.95 -1.65
N PHE A 127 1.30 -9.09 -0.37
CA PHE A 127 0.97 -8.07 0.60
C PHE A 127 1.90 -6.87 0.42
N PHE A 128 1.38 -5.66 0.57
CA PHE A 128 2.20 -4.47 0.44
C PHE A 128 1.89 -3.43 1.52
N ASN A 129 2.86 -2.61 1.88
CA ASN A 129 2.84 -1.57 2.89
C ASN A 129 2.59 -2.10 4.31
N ARG A 130 1.41 -2.65 4.63
CA ARG A 130 1.11 -3.23 5.94
C ARG A 130 1.59 -4.66 6.01
N GLU A 131 2.67 -4.87 6.74
CA GLU A 131 3.34 -6.18 6.85
C GLU A 131 2.52 -7.15 7.69
N PRO A 132 2.09 -8.32 7.16
CA PRO A 132 1.53 -9.38 7.96
C PRO A 132 2.53 -9.87 9.02
N VAL A 133 2.06 -10.52 10.07
CA VAL A 133 3.00 -11.17 10.99
C VAL A 133 3.73 -12.29 10.28
N ARG A 134 4.97 -12.54 10.69
CA ARG A 134 5.87 -13.48 10.01
C ARG A 134 5.27 -14.88 9.87
N GLU A 135 4.56 -15.34 10.89
CA GLU A 135 3.92 -16.64 10.95
C GLU A 135 2.85 -16.79 9.86
N ASP A 136 2.15 -15.70 9.52
CA ASP A 136 1.16 -15.71 8.44
C ASP A 136 1.83 -15.82 7.07
N LEU A 137 2.94 -15.11 6.85
CA LEU A 137 3.69 -15.19 5.58
C LEU A 137 4.30 -16.57 5.35
N MET A 138 4.55 -17.34 6.41
CA MET A 138 5.12 -18.68 6.32
C MET A 138 4.06 -19.79 6.08
N GLN A 139 2.76 -19.47 6.05
CA GLN A 139 1.69 -20.47 5.88
C GLN A 139 1.64 -21.07 4.47
N TRP A 140 2.20 -20.38 3.48
CA TRP A 140 2.17 -20.83 2.09
C TRP A 140 3.29 -20.19 1.27
N GLU A 141 3.86 -20.91 0.33
CA GLU A 141 5.02 -20.51 -0.48
C GLU A 141 4.73 -19.39 -1.51
N LYS A 142 3.45 -19.14 -1.84
CA LYS A 142 3.05 -18.07 -2.78
C LYS A 142 2.59 -16.80 -2.06
N LEU A 143 3.04 -16.58 -0.84
CA LEU A 143 2.85 -15.34 -0.09
C LEU A 143 4.11 -14.50 -0.14
N TYR A 144 3.95 -13.25 -0.51
CA TYR A 144 5.04 -12.28 -0.63
C TYR A 144 4.69 -11.01 0.13
N TYR A 145 5.70 -10.27 0.54
CA TYR A 145 5.53 -8.94 1.13
C TYR A 145 6.49 -7.95 0.47
N VAL A 146 5.97 -6.77 0.19
CA VAL A 146 6.72 -5.61 -0.31
C VAL A 146 6.40 -4.40 0.57
N GLY A 147 7.40 -3.87 1.23
CA GLY A 147 7.28 -2.70 2.10
C GLY A 147 8.58 -1.95 2.24
N CYS A 148 8.58 -0.89 3.06
CA CYS A 148 9.78 -0.14 3.39
C CYS A 148 10.47 -0.73 4.62
N ASP A 149 11.76 -0.40 4.78
CA ASP A 149 12.45 -0.55 6.06
C ASP A 149 12.10 0.63 6.97
N ALA A 150 11.15 0.40 7.87
CA ALA A 150 10.64 1.43 8.75
C ALA A 150 11.66 1.81 9.84
N GLU A 151 12.53 0.90 10.26
CA GLU A 151 13.64 1.17 11.16
C GLU A 151 14.62 2.15 10.51
N GLN A 152 15.06 1.84 9.27
CA GLN A 152 15.92 2.73 8.50
C GLN A 152 15.29 4.14 8.35
N SER A 153 13.99 4.21 8.06
CA SER A 153 13.26 5.49 7.94
C SER A 153 13.33 6.30 9.23
N GLY A 154 13.12 5.64 10.38
CA GLY A 154 13.23 6.27 11.70
C GLY A 154 14.65 6.75 12.00
N ILE A 155 15.65 5.93 11.69
CA ILE A 155 17.07 6.28 11.88
C ILE A 155 17.41 7.52 11.05
N MET A 156 17.09 7.53 9.76
CA MET A 156 17.35 8.67 8.86
C MET A 156 16.69 9.96 9.34
N GLN A 157 15.42 9.87 9.77
CA GLN A 157 14.71 11.04 10.34
C GLN A 157 15.43 11.58 11.58
N GLY A 158 15.85 10.69 12.49
CA GLY A 158 16.59 11.07 13.69
C GLY A 158 17.96 11.69 13.39
N GLU A 159 18.69 11.17 12.39
CA GLU A 159 19.98 11.70 11.96
C GLU A 159 19.85 13.11 11.37
N ILE A 160 18.91 13.31 10.46
CA ILE A 160 18.65 14.64 9.86
C ILE A 160 18.27 15.65 10.94
N ALA A 161 17.40 15.28 11.87
CA ALA A 161 16.98 16.15 12.95
C ALA A 161 18.14 16.45 13.92
N ALA A 162 18.97 15.47 14.27
CA ALA A 162 20.14 15.66 15.15
C ALA A 162 21.19 16.56 14.50
N GLU A 163 21.50 16.36 13.22
CA GLU A 163 22.43 17.21 12.48
C GLU A 163 21.97 18.67 12.47
N TYR A 164 20.69 18.89 12.21
CA TYR A 164 20.12 20.23 12.24
C TYR A 164 20.19 20.86 13.63
N ILE A 165 19.76 20.15 14.67
CA ILE A 165 19.76 20.65 16.07
C ILE A 165 21.18 20.98 16.52
N ASN A 166 22.16 20.09 16.29
CA ASN A 166 23.53 20.29 16.72
C ASN A 166 24.24 21.45 15.99
N SER A 167 23.79 21.78 14.77
CA SER A 167 24.32 22.94 14.02
C SER A 167 23.55 24.24 14.25
N HIS A 168 22.39 24.21 14.94
CA HIS A 168 21.50 25.34 15.17
C HIS A 168 21.11 25.46 16.65
N PRO A 169 21.98 25.98 17.52
CA PRO A 169 21.69 26.10 18.96
C PRO A 169 20.43 26.89 19.28
N GLU A 170 19.96 27.74 18.37
CA GLU A 170 18.72 28.53 18.52
C GLU A 170 17.44 27.67 18.47
N VAL A 171 17.53 26.39 18.15
CA VAL A 171 16.39 25.43 18.25
C VAL A 171 15.97 25.27 19.71
N ASP A 172 16.93 25.22 20.64
CA ASP A 172 16.69 25.31 22.08
C ASP A 172 16.35 26.78 22.44
N LYS A 173 15.05 27.08 22.37
CA LYS A 173 14.55 28.46 22.53
C LYS A 173 14.58 28.95 23.96
N ASN A 174 14.39 28.05 24.91
CA ASN A 174 14.38 28.37 26.34
C ASN A 174 15.76 28.25 26.99
N LYS A 175 16.75 27.71 26.26
CA LYS A 175 18.16 27.54 26.66
C LYS A 175 18.34 26.66 27.90
N ASP A 176 17.52 25.62 28.05
CA ASP A 176 17.64 24.68 29.17
C ASP A 176 18.50 23.45 28.84
N GLY A 177 19.05 23.40 27.62
CA GLY A 177 19.89 22.29 27.14
C GLY A 177 19.11 21.06 26.72
N LYS A 178 17.79 21.19 26.57
CA LYS A 178 16.90 20.09 26.08
C LYS A 178 16.13 20.59 24.88
N ILE A 179 15.61 19.64 24.10
CA ILE A 179 14.71 19.94 22.99
C ILE A 179 13.31 19.42 23.33
N GLN A 180 12.39 20.37 23.52
CA GLN A 180 11.00 20.07 23.81
C GLN A 180 10.28 19.66 22.53
N TYR A 181 9.85 18.40 22.46
CA TYR A 181 9.26 17.87 21.25
C TYR A 181 7.83 17.34 21.42
N VAL A 182 7.10 17.38 20.31
CA VAL A 182 5.83 16.68 20.13
C VAL A 182 5.97 15.66 18.99
N LEU A 183 5.25 14.55 19.11
CA LEU A 183 5.27 13.49 18.13
C LEU A 183 3.87 13.22 17.58
N LEU A 184 3.77 13.19 16.25
CA LEU A 184 2.58 12.76 15.51
C LEU A 184 2.85 11.36 14.94
N GLU A 185 2.21 10.36 15.53
CA GLU A 185 2.30 8.99 15.08
C GLU A 185 1.15 8.66 14.13
N GLY A 186 1.39 7.72 13.23
CA GLY A 186 0.38 7.17 12.34
C GLY A 186 -0.73 6.43 13.07
N GLU A 187 -1.15 5.32 12.53
CA GLU A 187 -2.21 4.51 13.11
C GLU A 187 -1.68 3.61 14.23
N ALA A 188 -2.48 3.46 15.29
CA ALA A 188 -2.15 2.59 16.41
C ALA A 188 -1.97 1.13 15.95
N GLY A 189 -0.87 0.50 16.37
CA GLY A 189 -0.56 -0.90 16.01
C GLY A 189 0.04 -1.07 14.62
N HIS A 190 0.17 -0.01 13.83
CA HIS A 190 0.85 -0.07 12.54
C HIS A 190 2.36 -0.23 12.75
N GLN A 191 2.95 -1.30 12.17
CA GLN A 191 4.37 -1.63 12.34
C GLN A 191 5.30 -0.45 12.01
N ASP A 192 5.06 0.20 10.88
CA ASP A 192 5.87 1.33 10.43
C ASP A 192 5.77 2.52 11.38
N ALA A 193 4.58 2.80 11.93
CA ALA A 193 4.39 3.92 12.86
C ALA A 193 5.22 3.71 14.13
N ILE A 194 5.13 2.51 14.69
CA ILE A 194 5.89 2.13 15.90
C ILE A 194 7.38 2.23 15.64
N SER A 195 7.88 1.61 14.57
CA SER A 195 9.31 1.60 14.25
C SER A 195 9.85 3.01 13.96
N ARG A 196 9.17 3.80 13.11
CA ARG A 196 9.60 5.17 12.80
C ARG A 196 9.64 6.04 14.05
N THR A 197 8.64 5.93 14.92
CA THR A 197 8.58 6.65 16.20
C THR A 197 9.75 6.26 17.10
N GLU A 198 9.95 4.97 17.32
CA GLU A 198 10.97 4.47 18.24
C GLU A 198 12.38 4.80 17.76
N TYR A 199 12.69 4.49 16.51
CA TYR A 199 14.06 4.64 15.99
C TYR A 199 14.44 6.10 15.75
N SER A 200 13.49 6.99 15.42
CA SER A 200 13.81 8.42 15.30
C SER A 200 14.17 9.04 16.64
N VAL A 201 13.42 8.74 17.69
CA VAL A 201 13.72 9.20 19.05
C VAL A 201 15.03 8.59 19.57
N LYS A 202 15.21 7.28 19.44
CA LYS A 202 16.46 6.60 19.82
C LYS A 202 17.68 7.17 19.12
N THR A 203 17.57 7.50 17.84
CA THR A 203 18.68 8.05 17.06
C THR A 203 19.05 9.44 17.51
N LEU A 204 18.06 10.32 17.78
CA LEU A 204 18.31 11.63 18.36
C LEU A 204 19.08 11.52 19.69
N MET A 205 18.64 10.63 20.58
CA MET A 205 19.32 10.40 21.86
C MET A 205 20.76 9.87 21.69
N LYS A 206 20.98 8.96 20.72
CA LYS A 206 22.33 8.43 20.39
C LYS A 206 23.26 9.48 19.78
N LYS A 207 22.70 10.58 19.25
CA LYS A 207 23.44 11.74 18.72
C LYS A 207 23.54 12.90 19.71
N ASP A 208 23.44 12.56 21.01
CA ASP A 208 23.60 13.47 22.14
C ASP A 208 22.55 14.60 22.23
N VAL A 209 21.39 14.46 21.57
CA VAL A 209 20.28 15.39 21.74
C VAL A 209 19.48 14.98 22.97
N ILE A 210 19.43 15.87 23.97
CA ILE A 210 18.63 15.67 25.18
C ILE A 210 17.19 16.06 24.86
N LEU A 211 16.27 15.11 24.95
CA LEU A 211 14.87 15.27 24.55
C LEU A 211 13.94 15.38 25.76
N GLU A 212 12.99 16.32 25.70
CA GLU A 212 11.86 16.41 26.62
C GLU A 212 10.54 16.29 25.84
N LYS A 213 9.83 15.17 26.06
CA LYS A 213 8.57 14.91 25.38
C LYS A 213 7.41 15.70 25.98
N LEU A 214 6.87 16.68 25.26
CA LEU A 214 5.68 17.42 25.65
C LEU A 214 4.40 16.66 25.36
N SER A 215 4.33 15.98 24.23
CA SER A 215 3.14 15.24 23.83
C SER A 215 3.43 14.18 22.76
N TYR A 216 2.56 13.18 22.77
CA TYR A 216 2.47 12.13 21.76
C TYR A 216 1.02 12.05 21.31
N GLN A 217 0.77 12.06 20.00
CA GLN A 217 -0.58 12.05 19.43
C GLN A 217 -0.66 11.09 18.24
N LEU A 218 -1.70 10.27 18.24
CA LEU A 218 -2.10 9.50 17.06
C LEU A 218 -2.82 10.44 16.09
N ALA A 219 -2.45 10.40 14.83
CA ALA A 219 -3.06 11.21 13.77
C ALA A 219 -3.39 10.40 12.50
N ASP A 220 -3.31 9.07 12.57
CA ASP A 220 -3.85 8.08 11.64
C ASP A 220 -3.48 8.37 10.17
N TRP A 221 -2.23 8.76 9.91
CA TRP A 221 -1.71 9.15 8.59
C TRP A 221 -2.44 10.33 7.93
N ASN A 222 -3.39 10.94 8.66
CA ASN A 222 -4.35 11.90 8.13
C ASN A 222 -3.95 13.34 8.44
N ARG A 223 -3.85 14.15 7.38
CA ARG A 223 -3.48 15.59 7.44
C ARG A 223 -4.42 16.40 8.32
N GLY A 224 -5.73 16.21 8.19
CA GLY A 224 -6.73 16.97 8.97
C GLY A 224 -6.70 16.62 10.45
N GLN A 225 -6.51 15.34 10.77
CA GLN A 225 -6.32 14.90 12.16
C GLN A 225 -5.05 15.52 12.76
N ALA A 226 -3.92 15.44 12.05
CA ALA A 226 -2.66 16.03 12.47
C ALA A 226 -2.80 17.54 12.67
N GLU A 227 -3.46 18.28 11.78
CA GLU A 227 -3.76 19.70 11.93
C GLU A 227 -4.55 19.99 13.21
N ASN A 228 -5.60 19.21 13.48
CA ASN A 228 -6.42 19.35 14.68
C ASN A 228 -5.61 19.09 15.96
N ARG A 229 -4.76 18.04 15.99
CA ARG A 229 -3.87 17.74 17.11
C ARG A 229 -2.87 18.89 17.32
N MET A 230 -2.19 19.32 16.26
CA MET A 230 -1.22 20.40 16.34
C MET A 230 -1.83 21.73 16.79
N ASN A 231 -3.05 22.07 16.38
CA ASN A 231 -3.74 23.27 16.85
C ASN A 231 -3.94 23.27 18.37
N ARG A 232 -4.30 22.12 18.95
CA ARG A 232 -4.43 21.97 20.41
C ARG A 232 -3.07 22.08 21.11
N LEU A 233 -2.04 21.40 20.57
CA LEU A 233 -0.69 21.45 21.13
C LEU A 233 -0.09 22.85 21.10
N ILE A 234 -0.29 23.60 20.00
CA ILE A 234 0.17 24.99 19.90
C ILE A 234 -0.60 25.87 20.91
N SER A 235 -1.89 25.63 21.11
CA SER A 235 -2.65 26.38 22.11
C SER A 235 -2.18 26.08 23.53
N GLN A 236 -1.71 24.86 23.81
CA GLN A 236 -1.25 24.43 25.12
C GLN A 236 0.21 24.84 25.42
N TYR A 237 1.11 24.62 24.46
CA TYR A 237 2.55 24.75 24.68
C TYR A 237 3.16 25.98 23.95
N GLY A 238 2.48 26.50 22.93
CA GLY A 238 2.91 27.69 22.20
C GLY A 238 4.32 27.61 21.67
N LYS A 239 5.16 28.56 22.11
CA LYS A 239 6.57 28.62 21.73
C LYS A 239 7.45 27.56 22.39
N GLY A 240 6.94 26.85 23.39
CA GLY A 240 7.65 25.75 24.04
C GLY A 240 7.80 24.50 23.16
N ILE A 241 7.14 24.43 22.00
CA ILE A 241 7.40 23.36 21.04
C ILE A 241 8.61 23.74 20.20
N GLU A 242 9.68 22.98 20.29
CA GLU A 242 10.94 23.21 19.60
C GLU A 242 11.15 22.25 18.43
N LEU A 243 10.63 21.02 18.56
CA LEU A 243 10.68 20.01 17.53
C LEU A 243 9.29 19.35 17.34
N VAL A 244 8.91 19.14 16.10
CA VAL A 244 7.75 18.31 15.72
C VAL A 244 8.26 17.15 14.91
N MET A 245 8.05 15.92 15.41
CA MET A 245 8.33 14.70 14.68
C MET A 245 7.03 14.13 14.12
N SER A 246 7.05 13.65 12.90
CA SER A 246 5.89 13.09 12.22
C SER A 246 6.27 11.85 11.43
N ASN A 247 5.45 10.79 11.49
CA ASN A 247 5.77 9.54 10.81
C ASN A 247 5.60 9.60 9.29
N ASN A 248 4.83 10.57 8.74
CA ASN A 248 4.71 10.77 7.30
C ASN A 248 4.54 12.25 6.92
N ASP A 249 4.58 12.52 5.61
CA ASP A 249 4.49 13.85 5.02
C ASP A 249 3.10 14.46 5.21
N GLU A 250 2.04 13.66 5.03
CA GLU A 250 0.67 14.14 5.13
C GLU A 250 0.38 14.75 6.50
N MET A 251 0.80 14.07 7.57
CA MET A 251 0.64 14.60 8.92
C MET A 251 1.55 15.80 9.17
N ALA A 252 2.78 15.79 8.64
CA ALA A 252 3.68 16.94 8.74
C ALA A 252 3.11 18.19 8.05
N LEU A 253 2.51 18.01 6.85
CA LEU A 253 1.87 19.08 6.08
C LEU A 253 0.61 19.64 6.76
N GLY A 254 -0.04 18.92 7.64
CA GLY A 254 -1.15 19.40 8.46
C GLY A 254 -0.77 20.66 9.24
N ARG A 255 0.47 20.77 9.71
CA ARG A 255 1.00 21.99 10.37
C ARG A 255 1.40 23.09 9.39
N TRP A 256 1.98 22.75 8.23
CA TRP A 256 2.63 23.70 7.33
C TRP A 256 1.69 24.80 6.80
N ARG A 257 0.42 24.52 6.62
CA ARG A 257 -0.56 25.51 6.12
C ARG A 257 -0.71 26.76 6.98
N ARG A 258 -0.45 26.70 8.29
CA ARG A 258 -0.55 27.87 9.20
C ARG A 258 0.74 28.67 9.29
N ILE A 259 1.90 28.02 9.28
CA ILE A 259 3.20 28.72 9.31
C ILE A 259 3.39 29.51 8.01
N GLY A 260 3.03 28.94 6.85
CA GLY A 260 3.12 29.61 5.55
C GLY A 260 2.23 30.85 5.42
N LYS A 261 1.10 30.91 6.12
CA LYS A 261 0.26 32.12 6.15
C LYS A 261 0.78 33.25 7.06
N GLN A 262 1.65 32.92 8.03
CA GLN A 262 2.29 33.92 8.93
C GLN A 262 3.72 34.28 8.53
N ALA A 263 4.39 33.45 7.70
CA ALA A 263 5.81 33.60 7.36
C ALA A 263 6.09 34.08 5.93
N MET A 264 5.07 34.39 5.12
CA MET A 264 5.33 35.11 3.86
C MET A 264 5.31 36.62 4.13
N PRO A 265 6.45 37.31 4.12
CA PRO A 265 6.44 38.77 4.02
C PRO A 265 5.74 39.09 2.69
N GLY A 266 4.74 39.98 2.77
CA GLY A 266 3.98 40.37 1.60
C GLY A 266 4.90 40.76 0.46
N LYS A 267 4.68 40.20 -0.73
CA LYS A 267 5.20 40.77 -1.95
C LYS A 267 4.60 42.17 -2.06
N THR A 268 5.35 43.16 -1.58
CA THR A 268 5.08 44.54 -1.97
C THR A 268 5.31 44.63 -3.45
N GLY A 269 4.23 44.85 -4.19
CA GLY A 269 4.31 45.13 -5.62
C GLY A 269 5.06 46.45 -5.86
N ARG A 270 5.92 46.43 -6.84
CA ARG A 270 6.18 47.52 -7.80
C ARG A 270 6.49 46.89 -9.14
#